data_d773a82663a5f7f765fb4fddb49d930b
#
_entry.id   d773a82663a5f7f765fb4fddb49d930b
#
_cell.length_a   1.000
_cell.length_b   1.000
_cell.length_c   1.000
_cell.angle_alpha   90.00
_cell.angle_beta   90.00
_cell.angle_gamma   90.00
#
_symmetry.space_group_name_H-M   'P 1'
#
loop_
_entity.id
_entity.type
_entity.pdbx_description
1 polymer ?
#
loop_
_entity_poly.entity_id
_entity_poly.type
_entity_poly.pdbx_seq_one_letter_code
_entity_poly.pdbx_strand_id
1 'polypeptide(L)'
;MTDYSQLKDSILEQAHEKGRKLVAEATAKVQAEAQLQEARLVEEKLHQRAVQLQTIERHMQRESQQIENQKRQSTLVTKQRVLKELFADAYQKMAAWSRQEELAFLHRVLPRYADQEMVLTLGAVTAEKLTDQDRQDLIEAYPQLQLAKETLAQEAGFILSFGKVDASYLYRDLVDAVREEQSFHMAASIFKEEKN
;
A
#
# COMPACT_ATOMS: atom_id res chain seq x y z
N MET A 1 -58.10 40.39 -84.66
CA MET A 1 -57.43 40.74 -83.36
C MET A 1 -57.29 39.55 -82.38
N THR A 2 -57.75 38.37 -82.72
CA THR A 2 -57.74 37.14 -81.87
C THR A 2 -56.39 36.41 -81.85
N ASP A 3 -55.61 36.53 -82.87
CA ASP A 3 -54.31 35.77 -82.98
C ASP A 3 -53.22 36.27 -82.07
N TYR A 4 -53.15 37.59 -81.77
CA TYR A 4 -52.12 38.18 -80.91
C TYR A 4 -52.37 37.88 -79.43
N SER A 5 -53.63 37.77 -79.02
CA SER A 5 -54.02 37.40 -77.68
C SER A 5 -53.63 35.95 -77.36
N GLN A 6 -53.93 35.02 -78.29
CA GLN A 6 -53.57 33.61 -78.13
C GLN A 6 -52.04 33.36 -78.06
N LEU A 7 -51.25 34.10 -78.84
CA LEU A 7 -49.82 34.01 -78.86
C LEU A 7 -49.21 34.51 -77.49
N LYS A 8 -49.79 35.64 -77.01
CA LYS A 8 -49.39 36.19 -75.69
C LYS A 8 -49.72 35.22 -74.56
N ASP A 9 -50.87 34.61 -74.52
CA ASP A 9 -51.29 33.67 -73.48
C ASP A 9 -50.47 32.38 -73.57
N SER A 10 -50.12 31.88 -74.71
CA SER A 10 -49.22 30.74 -74.90
C SER A 10 -47.79 31.03 -74.40
N ILE A 11 -47.23 32.22 -74.65
CA ILE A 11 -45.88 32.62 -74.14
C ILE A 11 -45.92 32.73 -72.65
N LEU A 12 -46.97 33.32 -72.06
CA LEU A 12 -47.13 33.43 -70.62
C LEU A 12 -47.24 32.05 -69.92
N GLU A 13 -48.00 31.16 -70.51
CA GLU A 13 -48.18 29.79 -70.02
C GLU A 13 -46.85 29.01 -70.06
N GLN A 14 -46.09 29.09 -71.15
CA GLN A 14 -44.74 28.52 -71.24
C GLN A 14 -43.75 29.11 -70.22
N ALA A 15 -43.81 30.45 -69.96
CA ALA A 15 -42.97 31.07 -68.96
C ALA A 15 -43.35 30.60 -67.54
N HIS A 16 -44.65 30.48 -67.27
CA HIS A 16 -45.13 29.94 -65.99
C HIS A 16 -44.78 28.44 -65.82
N GLU A 17 -44.84 27.65 -66.84
CA GLU A 17 -44.44 26.23 -66.82
C GLU A 17 -42.92 26.10 -66.55
N LYS A 18 -42.06 26.89 -67.24
CA LYS A 18 -40.62 26.95 -66.99
C LYS A 18 -40.32 27.41 -65.55
N GLY A 19 -41.04 28.42 -65.07
CA GLY A 19 -40.92 28.87 -63.70
C GLY A 19 -41.25 27.80 -62.68
N ARG A 20 -42.36 27.08 -62.87
CA ARG A 20 -42.72 25.96 -61.98
C ARG A 20 -41.70 24.81 -62.03
N LYS A 21 -41.16 24.46 -63.21
CA LYS A 21 -40.10 23.45 -63.32
C LYS A 21 -38.83 23.87 -62.61
N LEU A 22 -38.37 25.11 -62.76
CA LEU A 22 -37.20 25.65 -62.05
C LEU A 22 -37.35 25.64 -60.53
N VAL A 23 -38.49 26.03 -60.00
CA VAL A 23 -38.81 25.99 -58.57
C VAL A 23 -38.88 24.54 -58.09
N ALA A 24 -39.46 23.63 -58.79
CA ALA A 24 -39.53 22.21 -58.43
C ALA A 24 -38.12 21.57 -58.39
N GLU A 25 -37.28 21.85 -59.39
CA GLU A 25 -35.89 21.36 -59.43
C GLU A 25 -35.05 21.94 -58.28
N ALA A 26 -35.17 23.24 -58.00
CA ALA A 26 -34.48 23.89 -56.92
C ALA A 26 -34.92 23.33 -55.56
N THR A 27 -36.23 23.13 -55.37
CA THR A 27 -36.78 22.53 -54.15
C THR A 27 -36.28 21.09 -53.95
N ALA A 28 -36.28 20.29 -55.01
CA ALA A 28 -35.79 18.92 -54.95
C ALA A 28 -34.27 18.86 -54.60
N LYS A 29 -33.47 19.77 -55.16
CA LYS A 29 -32.04 19.89 -54.82
C LYS A 29 -31.84 20.25 -53.37
N VAL A 30 -32.51 21.27 -52.84
CA VAL A 30 -32.40 21.71 -51.46
C VAL A 30 -32.87 20.60 -50.50
N GLN A 31 -33.96 19.89 -50.83
CA GLN A 31 -34.41 18.75 -50.03
C GLN A 31 -33.38 17.62 -49.99
N ALA A 32 -32.78 17.28 -51.14
CA ALA A 32 -31.75 16.25 -51.20
C ALA A 32 -30.51 16.63 -50.44
N GLU A 33 -30.05 17.88 -50.52
CA GLU A 33 -28.93 18.39 -49.76
C GLU A 33 -29.23 18.40 -48.25
N ALA A 34 -30.42 18.82 -47.85
CA ALA A 34 -30.82 18.80 -46.44
C ALA A 34 -30.85 17.38 -45.86
N GLN A 35 -31.39 16.40 -46.60
CA GLN A 35 -31.38 15.00 -46.18
C GLN A 35 -29.96 14.44 -46.06
N LEU A 36 -29.07 14.79 -46.98
CA LEU A 36 -27.67 14.36 -46.94
C LEU A 36 -26.94 14.95 -45.73
N GLN A 37 -27.18 16.23 -45.45
CA GLN A 37 -26.58 16.89 -44.27
C GLN A 37 -27.12 16.32 -42.97
N GLU A 38 -28.42 16.07 -42.88
CA GLU A 38 -29.03 15.42 -41.70
C GLU A 38 -28.45 14.04 -41.46
N ALA A 39 -28.30 13.21 -42.49
CA ALA A 39 -27.69 11.90 -42.38
C ALA A 39 -26.24 11.99 -41.86
N ARG A 40 -25.42 12.92 -42.36
CA ARG A 40 -24.05 13.15 -41.92
C ARG A 40 -24.00 13.59 -40.47
N LEU A 41 -24.87 14.51 -40.04
CA LEU A 41 -24.93 14.98 -38.65
C LEU A 41 -25.33 13.86 -37.68
N VAL A 42 -26.25 12.99 -38.08
CA VAL A 42 -26.64 11.81 -37.27
C VAL A 42 -25.47 10.86 -37.12
N GLU A 43 -24.78 10.55 -38.24
CA GLU A 43 -23.60 9.67 -38.20
C GLU A 43 -22.46 10.25 -37.31
N GLU A 44 -22.15 11.54 -37.46
CA GLU A 44 -21.16 12.23 -36.66
C GLU A 44 -21.50 12.21 -35.15
N LYS A 45 -22.77 12.48 -34.80
CA LYS A 45 -23.23 12.40 -33.40
C LYS A 45 -23.13 10.98 -32.85
N LEU A 46 -23.47 9.96 -33.62
CA LEU A 46 -23.31 8.57 -33.18
C LEU A 46 -21.83 8.21 -32.95
N HIS A 47 -20.96 8.64 -33.85
CA HIS A 47 -19.53 8.44 -33.72
C HIS A 47 -18.96 9.17 -32.48
N GLN A 48 -19.30 10.45 -32.32
CA GLN A 48 -18.87 11.22 -31.14
C GLN A 48 -19.33 10.58 -29.84
N ARG A 49 -20.59 10.11 -29.79
CA ARG A 49 -21.13 9.40 -28.63
C ARG A 49 -20.36 8.12 -28.32
N ALA A 50 -20.06 7.33 -29.35
CA ALA A 50 -19.29 6.09 -29.18
C ALA A 50 -17.88 6.37 -28.62
N VAL A 51 -17.17 7.38 -29.14
CA VAL A 51 -15.87 7.80 -28.66
C VAL A 51 -15.93 8.30 -27.21
N GLN A 52 -16.95 9.09 -26.86
CA GLN A 52 -17.14 9.57 -25.49
C GLN A 52 -17.40 8.42 -24.52
N LEU A 53 -18.28 7.48 -24.87
CA LEU A 53 -18.55 6.30 -24.04
C LEU A 53 -17.29 5.47 -23.82
N GLN A 54 -16.52 5.21 -24.86
CA GLN A 54 -15.25 4.49 -24.75
C GLN A 54 -14.24 5.22 -23.85
N THR A 55 -14.21 6.55 -23.93
CA THR A 55 -13.34 7.37 -23.08
C THR A 55 -13.74 7.28 -21.61
N ILE A 56 -15.05 7.34 -21.32
CA ILE A 56 -15.60 7.19 -19.98
C ILE A 56 -15.29 5.81 -19.42
N GLU A 57 -15.51 4.75 -20.20
CA GLU A 57 -15.17 3.38 -19.78
C GLU A 57 -13.69 3.23 -19.41
N ARG A 58 -12.81 3.74 -20.26
CA ARG A 58 -11.36 3.71 -19.98
C ARG A 58 -10.98 4.51 -18.73
N HIS A 59 -11.67 5.62 -18.49
CA HIS A 59 -11.45 6.43 -17.29
C HIS A 59 -11.90 5.68 -16.04
N MET A 60 -13.10 5.11 -16.05
CA MET A 60 -13.62 4.29 -14.95
C MET A 60 -12.74 3.08 -14.64
N GLN A 61 -12.24 2.38 -15.67
CA GLN A 61 -11.33 1.26 -15.48
C GLN A 61 -10.02 1.68 -14.79
N ARG A 62 -9.45 2.82 -15.22
CA ARG A 62 -8.22 3.37 -14.59
C ARG A 62 -8.46 3.79 -13.15
N GLU A 63 -9.56 4.48 -12.87
CA GLU A 63 -9.91 4.89 -11.50
C GLU A 63 -10.14 3.68 -10.59
N SER A 64 -10.87 2.68 -11.06
CA SER A 64 -11.08 1.43 -10.32
C SER A 64 -9.75 0.75 -9.99
N GLN A 65 -8.86 0.63 -10.97
CA GLN A 65 -7.54 0.06 -10.78
C GLN A 65 -6.69 0.88 -9.80
N GLN A 66 -6.77 2.21 -9.85
CA GLN A 66 -6.07 3.10 -8.94
C GLN A 66 -6.58 2.93 -7.49
N ILE A 67 -7.89 2.86 -7.31
CA ILE A 67 -8.51 2.63 -5.99
C ILE A 67 -8.07 1.28 -5.41
N GLU A 68 -8.08 0.22 -6.21
CA GLU A 68 -7.61 -1.10 -5.77
C GLU A 68 -6.13 -1.08 -5.37
N ASN A 69 -5.28 -0.41 -6.13
CA ASN A 69 -3.86 -0.27 -5.82
C ASN A 69 -3.65 0.53 -4.52
N GLN A 70 -4.37 1.65 -4.35
CA GLN A 70 -4.33 2.44 -3.12
C GLN A 70 -4.80 1.62 -1.91
N LYS A 71 -5.88 0.83 -2.06
CA LYS A 71 -6.37 -0.06 -1.01
C LYS A 71 -5.31 -1.09 -0.61
N ARG A 72 -4.68 -1.76 -1.58
CA ARG A 72 -3.59 -2.73 -1.32
C ARG A 72 -2.42 -2.07 -0.61
N GLN A 73 -1.98 -0.89 -1.09
CA GLN A 73 -0.87 -0.15 -0.49
C GLN A 73 -1.20 0.29 0.94
N SER A 74 -2.38 0.87 1.17
CA SER A 74 -2.82 1.28 2.51
C SER A 74 -2.90 0.10 3.48
N THR A 75 -3.42 -1.03 3.02
CA THR A 75 -3.47 -2.27 3.81
C THR A 75 -2.06 -2.74 4.18
N LEU A 76 -1.12 -2.74 3.21
CA LEU A 76 0.26 -3.14 3.47
C LEU A 76 0.94 -2.24 4.50
N VAL A 77 0.82 -0.91 4.34
CA VAL A 77 1.37 0.07 5.29
C VAL A 77 0.79 -0.12 6.68
N THR A 78 -0.53 -0.37 6.79
CA THR A 78 -1.18 -0.62 8.07
C THR A 78 -0.65 -1.90 8.71
N LYS A 79 -0.53 -3.00 7.95
CA LYS A 79 0.05 -4.26 8.44
C LYS A 79 1.48 -4.08 8.95
N GLN A 80 2.31 -3.36 8.20
CA GLN A 80 3.68 -3.05 8.62
C GLN A 80 3.74 -2.22 9.89
N ARG A 81 2.86 -1.22 10.05
CA ARG A 81 2.77 -0.40 11.24
C ARG A 81 2.40 -1.24 12.47
N VAL A 82 1.38 -2.08 12.37
CA VAL A 82 0.94 -2.95 13.47
C VAL A 82 2.07 -3.90 13.91
N LEU A 83 2.79 -4.50 12.96
CA LEU A 83 3.93 -5.35 13.28
C LEU A 83 5.04 -4.56 13.96
N LYS A 84 5.36 -3.36 13.48
CA LYS A 84 6.36 -2.49 14.11
C LYS A 84 5.99 -2.13 15.54
N GLU A 85 4.72 -1.77 15.78
CA GLU A 85 4.21 -1.48 17.11
C GLU A 85 4.28 -2.71 18.02
N LEU A 86 3.91 -3.90 17.52
CA LEU A 86 4.00 -5.16 18.26
C LEU A 86 5.42 -5.46 18.74
N PHE A 87 6.43 -5.31 17.89
CA PHE A 87 7.83 -5.53 18.29
C PHE A 87 8.35 -4.45 19.22
N ALA A 88 7.92 -3.19 19.03
CA ALA A 88 8.25 -2.12 19.98
C ALA A 88 7.66 -2.40 21.37
N ASP A 89 6.41 -2.83 21.45
CA ASP A 89 5.75 -3.20 22.70
C ASP A 89 6.41 -4.43 23.36
N ALA A 90 6.84 -5.41 22.56
CA ALA A 90 7.59 -6.55 23.07
C ALA A 90 8.90 -6.11 23.74
N TYR A 91 9.67 -5.25 23.07
CA TYR A 91 10.87 -4.65 23.68
C TYR A 91 10.57 -3.89 24.96
N GLN A 92 9.55 -3.04 24.97
CA GLN A 92 9.16 -2.27 26.14
C GLN A 92 8.76 -3.17 27.32
N LYS A 93 8.04 -4.24 27.06
CA LYS A 93 7.67 -5.24 28.08
C LYS A 93 8.90 -5.94 28.66
N MET A 94 9.85 -6.34 27.81
CA MET A 94 11.11 -6.95 28.29
C MET A 94 11.96 -5.93 29.08
N ALA A 95 12.08 -4.71 28.59
CA ALA A 95 12.79 -3.65 29.28
C ALA A 95 12.14 -3.26 30.63
N ALA A 96 10.86 -3.48 30.78
CA ALA A 96 10.11 -3.26 32.04
C ALA A 96 10.09 -4.46 32.98
N TRP A 97 10.79 -5.56 32.68
CA TRP A 97 10.86 -6.72 33.55
C TRP A 97 11.30 -6.35 34.98
N SER A 98 10.69 -7.00 35.95
CA SER A 98 11.06 -6.90 37.34
C SER A 98 12.43 -7.54 37.60
N ARG A 99 13.03 -7.21 38.76
CA ARG A 99 14.27 -7.85 39.23
C ARG A 99 14.18 -9.39 39.16
N GLN A 100 13.05 -9.97 39.56
CA GLN A 100 12.88 -11.42 39.57
C GLN A 100 12.86 -12.01 38.14
N GLU A 101 12.23 -11.33 37.20
CA GLU A 101 12.22 -11.76 35.80
C GLU A 101 13.60 -11.67 35.16
N GLU A 102 14.36 -10.59 35.45
CA GLU A 102 15.75 -10.43 35.01
C GLU A 102 16.63 -11.58 35.51
N LEU A 103 16.56 -11.88 36.81
CA LEU A 103 17.31 -13.00 37.42
C LEU A 103 16.86 -14.36 36.82
N ALA A 104 15.58 -14.58 36.66
CA ALA A 104 15.07 -15.81 36.05
C ALA A 104 15.58 -15.98 34.60
N PHE A 105 15.72 -14.89 33.87
CA PHE A 105 16.25 -14.93 32.50
C PHE A 105 17.77 -15.23 32.53
N LEU A 106 18.55 -14.59 33.40
CA LEU A 106 19.97 -14.90 33.59
C LEU A 106 20.17 -16.38 33.95
N HIS A 107 19.43 -16.89 34.94
CA HIS A 107 19.50 -18.31 35.34
C HIS A 107 19.05 -19.30 34.27
N ARG A 108 18.31 -18.87 33.27
CA ARG A 108 17.94 -19.68 32.12
C ARG A 108 19.03 -19.73 31.05
N VAL A 109 19.79 -18.65 30.90
CA VAL A 109 20.81 -18.52 29.86
C VAL A 109 22.17 -19.03 30.33
N LEU A 110 22.64 -18.59 31.52
CA LEU A 110 24.00 -18.89 32.03
C LEU A 110 24.35 -20.40 32.07
N PRO A 111 23.44 -21.32 32.47
CA PRO A 111 23.76 -22.75 32.48
C PRO A 111 24.17 -23.35 31.14
N ARG A 112 23.76 -22.71 30.03
CA ARG A 112 24.16 -23.16 28.70
C ARG A 112 25.64 -23.01 28.40
N TYR A 113 26.32 -22.18 29.19
CA TYR A 113 27.73 -21.79 29.01
C TYR A 113 28.57 -22.07 30.25
N ALA A 114 28.04 -22.86 31.20
CA ALA A 114 28.68 -23.13 32.49
C ALA A 114 30.09 -23.74 32.38
N ASP A 115 30.40 -24.42 31.26
CA ASP A 115 31.71 -25.07 31.04
C ASP A 115 32.77 -24.12 30.45
N GLN A 116 32.45 -22.85 30.25
CA GLN A 116 33.35 -21.86 29.62
C GLN A 116 33.57 -20.64 30.53
N GLU A 117 34.76 -20.11 30.49
CA GLU A 117 35.02 -18.79 31.11
C GLU A 117 34.25 -17.72 30.34
N MET A 118 33.44 -16.96 31.03
CA MET A 118 32.59 -15.94 30.46
C MET A 118 32.62 -14.63 31.21
N VAL A 119 32.52 -13.54 30.48
CA VAL A 119 32.37 -12.19 31.03
C VAL A 119 30.95 -11.71 30.73
N LEU A 120 30.22 -11.38 31.79
CA LEU A 120 28.86 -10.83 31.70
C LEU A 120 28.93 -9.31 31.76
N THR A 121 28.51 -8.66 30.67
CA THR A 121 28.34 -7.21 30.61
C THR A 121 26.85 -6.89 30.60
N LEU A 122 26.36 -6.23 31.64
CA LEU A 122 24.97 -5.86 31.80
C LEU A 122 24.64 -4.57 31.03
N GLY A 123 23.45 -4.50 30.44
CA GLY A 123 22.84 -3.23 30.01
C GLY A 123 22.51 -2.38 31.23
N ALA A 124 22.64 -1.06 31.14
CA ALA A 124 22.42 -0.13 32.24
C ALA A 124 21.02 -0.29 32.86
N VAL A 125 19.98 -0.46 32.02
CA VAL A 125 18.59 -0.64 32.46
C VAL A 125 18.42 -1.91 33.31
N THR A 126 19.07 -3.01 32.92
CA THR A 126 19.07 -4.28 33.69
C THR A 126 19.93 -4.16 34.94
N ALA A 127 21.09 -3.52 34.84
CA ALA A 127 22.02 -3.35 35.95
C ALA A 127 21.42 -2.53 37.12
N GLU A 128 20.58 -1.53 36.82
CA GLU A 128 19.88 -0.70 37.82
C GLU A 128 18.87 -1.50 38.67
N LYS A 129 18.33 -2.60 38.11
CA LYS A 129 17.35 -3.45 38.80
C LYS A 129 17.99 -4.50 39.71
N LEU A 130 19.24 -4.88 39.44
CA LEU A 130 19.97 -5.91 40.19
C LEU A 130 20.70 -5.29 41.37
N THR A 131 20.54 -5.91 42.55
CA THR A 131 21.26 -5.54 43.77
C THR A 131 22.69 -6.08 43.76
N ASP A 132 23.56 -5.56 44.64
CA ASP A 132 24.89 -6.10 44.80
C ASP A 132 24.88 -7.54 45.30
N GLN A 133 23.88 -7.91 46.10
CA GLN A 133 23.67 -9.30 46.54
C GLN A 133 23.38 -10.22 45.36
N ASP A 134 22.51 -9.81 44.42
CA ASP A 134 22.23 -10.60 43.22
C ASP A 134 23.47 -10.87 42.39
N ARG A 135 24.31 -9.85 42.25
CA ARG A 135 25.57 -9.96 41.51
C ARG A 135 26.55 -10.94 42.20
N GLN A 136 26.61 -10.92 43.53
CA GLN A 136 27.36 -11.86 44.30
C GLN A 136 26.84 -13.28 44.20
N ASP A 137 25.53 -13.47 44.34
CA ASP A 137 24.86 -14.76 44.21
C ASP A 137 25.10 -15.40 42.83
N LEU A 138 25.09 -14.55 41.76
CA LEU A 138 25.42 -15.01 40.41
C LEU A 138 26.86 -15.48 40.27
N ILE A 139 27.85 -14.78 40.87
CA ILE A 139 29.25 -15.19 40.82
C ILE A 139 29.46 -16.48 41.63
N GLU A 140 28.81 -16.64 42.78
CA GLU A 140 28.85 -17.86 43.58
C GLU A 140 28.22 -19.05 42.87
N ALA A 141 27.09 -18.83 42.20
CA ALA A 141 26.39 -19.89 41.45
C ALA A 141 27.12 -20.31 40.16
N TYR A 142 27.90 -19.41 39.57
CA TYR A 142 28.63 -19.66 38.31
C TYR A 142 30.10 -19.25 38.44
N PRO A 143 30.99 -20.13 38.95
CA PRO A 143 32.39 -19.81 39.23
C PRO A 143 33.23 -19.37 38.02
N GLN A 144 32.78 -19.70 36.80
CA GLN A 144 33.42 -19.29 35.54
C GLN A 144 32.96 -17.90 35.06
N LEU A 145 32.01 -17.27 35.79
CA LEU A 145 31.44 -15.97 35.45
C LEU A 145 32.24 -14.84 36.02
N GLN A 146 32.65 -13.92 35.19
CA GLN A 146 33.22 -12.62 35.59
C GLN A 146 32.21 -11.51 35.23
N LEU A 147 31.94 -10.62 36.17
CA LEU A 147 31.11 -9.43 35.90
C LEU A 147 32.00 -8.30 35.41
N ALA A 148 31.64 -7.74 34.25
CA ALA A 148 32.27 -6.52 33.77
C ALA A 148 31.93 -5.33 34.69
N LYS A 149 32.91 -4.44 34.89
CA LYS A 149 32.72 -3.23 35.69
C LYS A 149 31.87 -2.17 34.96
N GLU A 150 31.94 -2.18 33.65
CA GLU A 150 31.24 -1.23 32.80
C GLU A 150 29.90 -1.81 32.40
N THR A 151 28.90 -0.95 32.25
CA THR A 151 27.58 -1.29 31.74
C THR A 151 27.36 -0.68 30.37
N LEU A 152 26.53 -1.30 29.56
CA LEU A 152 26.16 -0.78 28.23
C LEU A 152 25.11 0.33 28.40
N ALA A 153 25.48 1.55 28.04
CA ALA A 153 24.61 2.72 28.20
C ALA A 153 23.30 2.59 27.42
N GLN A 154 22.18 2.89 28.08
CA GLN A 154 20.82 2.89 27.49
C GLN A 154 20.33 1.53 26.97
N GLU A 155 21.04 0.43 27.23
CA GLU A 155 20.62 -0.91 26.80
C GLU A 155 19.97 -1.69 27.94
N ALA A 156 19.05 -2.59 27.60
CA ALA A 156 18.43 -3.56 28.49
C ALA A 156 18.83 -4.98 28.07
N GLY A 157 19.05 -5.88 29.03
CA GLY A 157 19.59 -7.19 28.78
C GLY A 157 21.09 -7.27 29.11
N PHE A 158 21.80 -8.16 28.45
CA PHE A 158 23.23 -8.40 28.72
C PHE A 158 23.97 -9.00 27.52
N ILE A 159 25.30 -8.96 27.56
CA ILE A 159 26.19 -9.65 26.62
C ILE A 159 27.03 -10.63 27.39
N LEU A 160 27.20 -11.83 26.84
CA LEU A 160 28.17 -12.82 27.32
C LEU A 160 29.34 -12.90 26.35
N SER A 161 30.53 -12.60 26.82
CA SER A 161 31.78 -12.66 26.04
C SER A 161 32.59 -13.91 26.39
N PHE A 162 32.94 -14.68 25.36
CA PHE A 162 33.76 -15.90 25.46
C PHE A 162 35.05 -15.69 24.67
N GLY A 163 36.04 -15.09 25.29
CA GLY A 163 37.29 -14.76 24.62
C GLY A 163 37.14 -13.76 23.49
N LYS A 164 36.95 -14.24 22.25
CA LYS A 164 36.79 -13.39 21.05
C LYS A 164 35.36 -13.39 20.49
N VAL A 165 34.44 -14.10 21.09
CA VAL A 165 33.07 -14.26 20.63
C VAL A 165 32.10 -13.69 21.66
N ASP A 166 31.19 -12.87 21.23
CA ASP A 166 30.13 -12.28 22.03
C ASP A 166 28.79 -12.90 21.67
N ALA A 167 28.05 -13.30 22.70
CA ALA A 167 26.64 -13.70 22.55
C ALA A 167 25.75 -12.58 23.11
N SER A 168 25.04 -11.89 22.22
CA SER A 168 24.16 -10.80 22.63
C SER A 168 22.80 -11.35 23.09
N TYR A 169 22.44 -10.95 24.30
CA TYR A 169 21.13 -11.13 24.93
C TYR A 169 20.51 -9.77 25.26
N LEU A 170 20.92 -8.73 24.52
CA LEU A 170 20.24 -7.45 24.58
C LEU A 170 18.83 -7.61 24.07
N TYR A 171 17.86 -7.04 24.77
CA TYR A 171 16.44 -7.25 24.43
C TYR A 171 16.08 -6.71 23.06
N ARG A 172 16.78 -5.66 22.60
CA ARG A 172 16.64 -5.14 21.25
C ARG A 172 17.06 -6.19 20.22
N ASP A 173 18.23 -6.79 20.39
CA ASP A 173 18.77 -7.79 19.46
C ASP A 173 17.90 -9.04 19.42
N LEU A 174 17.38 -9.47 20.59
CA LEU A 174 16.47 -10.62 20.67
C LEU A 174 15.16 -10.35 19.92
N VAL A 175 14.57 -9.17 20.10
CA VAL A 175 13.35 -8.77 19.42
C VAL A 175 13.58 -8.62 17.91
N ASP A 176 14.73 -8.04 17.52
CA ASP A 176 15.10 -7.87 16.11
C ASP A 176 15.34 -9.23 15.44
N ALA A 177 16.00 -10.17 16.10
CA ALA A 177 16.18 -11.54 15.57
C ALA A 177 14.83 -12.23 15.35
N VAL A 178 13.91 -12.16 16.31
CA VAL A 178 12.54 -12.69 16.14
C VAL A 178 11.80 -11.98 15.02
N ARG A 179 11.98 -10.66 14.89
CA ARG A 179 11.38 -9.90 13.80
C ARG A 179 11.86 -10.37 12.43
N GLU A 180 13.17 -10.58 12.27
CA GLU A 180 13.74 -11.04 11.01
C GLU A 180 13.28 -12.46 10.65
N GLU A 181 13.26 -13.34 11.63
CA GLU A 181 12.92 -14.75 11.41
C GLU A 181 11.42 -15.00 11.29
N GLN A 182 10.60 -14.33 12.09
CA GLN A 182 9.19 -14.70 12.27
C GLN A 182 8.18 -13.67 11.80
N SER A 183 8.59 -12.48 11.33
CA SER A 183 7.64 -11.43 10.95
C SER A 183 6.64 -11.87 9.87
N PHE A 184 7.07 -12.71 8.92
CA PHE A 184 6.18 -13.26 7.89
C PHE A 184 5.10 -14.19 8.48
N HIS A 185 5.50 -15.10 9.36
CA HIS A 185 4.57 -16.02 10.02
C HIS A 185 3.61 -15.30 10.96
N MET A 186 4.11 -14.30 11.69
CA MET A 186 3.27 -13.46 12.54
C MET A 186 2.27 -12.64 11.72
N ALA A 187 2.72 -12.04 10.63
CA ALA A 187 1.82 -11.34 9.72
C ALA A 187 0.73 -12.26 9.17
N ALA A 188 1.09 -13.46 8.72
CA ALA A 188 0.13 -14.45 8.24
C ALA A 188 -0.85 -14.91 9.33
N SER A 189 -0.40 -15.01 10.58
CA SER A 189 -1.27 -15.40 11.71
C SER A 189 -2.21 -14.29 12.16
N ILE A 190 -1.69 -13.06 12.28
CA ILE A 190 -2.47 -11.91 12.78
C ILE A 190 -3.47 -11.42 11.73
N PHE A 191 -3.05 -11.40 10.44
CA PHE A 191 -3.84 -10.87 9.34
C PHE A 191 -4.42 -11.97 8.45
N LYS A 192 -4.69 -13.18 9.01
CA LYS A 192 -5.48 -14.18 8.30
C LYS A 192 -6.77 -13.51 7.84
N GLU A 193 -6.89 -13.29 6.54
CA GLU A 193 -8.18 -12.97 5.96
C GLU A 193 -9.08 -14.18 6.21
N GLU A 194 -10.14 -14.00 7.00
CA GLU A 194 -11.26 -14.92 6.94
C GLU A 194 -11.75 -14.87 5.50
N LYS A 195 -11.48 -15.97 4.77
CA LYS A 195 -12.10 -16.18 3.47
C LYS A 195 -13.60 -16.39 3.75
N ASN A 196 -14.35 -15.30 3.65
CA ASN A 196 -15.80 -15.36 3.37
C ASN A 196 -16.02 -15.50 1.88
#